data_fd5ea662cebb23fef8823bb385523367
#
_entry.id   fd5ea662cebb23fef8823bb385523367
#
_cell.length_a   1.000
_cell.length_b   1.000
_cell.length_c   1.000
_cell.angle_alpha   90.00
_cell.angle_beta   90.00
_cell.angle_gamma   90.00
#
_symmetry.space_group_name_H-M   'P 1'
#
loop_
_entity.id
_entity.type
_entity.pdbx_description
1 polymer ?
#
loop_
_entity_poly.entity_id
_entity_poly.type
_entity_poly.pdbx_seq_one_letter_code
_entity_poly.pdbx_strand_id
1 'polypeptide(L)'
;SEMCIRDRPQPLQPVSKSEMLFLDYLNEWVQVHKASIQPATFISYNRMITGRITQYFEPLGLKLCEVTPQVLDEFQEKILLEGYTTNTVIHYHAIFGKAFKDAVRKDYLETNPMLKVDRPKKNSFRPNFYSKDEVQQLLEVSQDDPLHLCILITAYYGLRRSEVLGLKWSSIDFERKSITINHKVTEQLVNGKYVPVVSDVMKNKTSCRTLPLIPAVEEELLKQKEKQQLYRKLFKKSYSTEYLDFVCTDQEGKLIRPNFVTEHFDWLLRKYSLPRIRFHDLRHSCASLMVMNGVSMKQVQEWLGHSTFSTTADIYAHLDYKSKQGSAGVIANLLGESKLPK
;
A
#
# COMPACT_ATOMS: atom_id res chain seq x y z
N SER A 1 -30.12 9.19 72.41
CA SER A 1 -29.57 7.96 71.83
C SER A 1 -28.99 8.25 70.47
N GLU A 2 -27.72 8.62 70.44
CA GLU A 2 -26.93 8.70 69.24
C GLU A 2 -26.61 7.26 68.79
N MET A 3 -27.12 6.83 67.69
CA MET A 3 -26.82 5.53 67.09
C MET A 3 -26.14 5.72 65.77
N CYS A 4 -24.91 5.32 65.75
CA CYS A 4 -23.92 5.17 64.72
C CYS A 4 -24.39 5.25 63.27
N ILE A 5 -24.00 6.35 62.59
CA ILE A 5 -23.81 6.44 61.17
C ILE A 5 -22.35 6.13 60.91
N ARG A 6 -21.94 4.86 60.99
CA ARG A 6 -20.64 4.35 60.52
C ARG A 6 -20.96 2.99 59.92
N ASP A 7 -21.03 2.95 58.62
CA ASP A 7 -20.76 1.87 57.67
C ASP A 7 -21.66 1.99 56.46
N ARG A 8 -21.53 3.10 55.68
CA ARG A 8 -21.85 3.03 54.27
C ARG A 8 -20.56 2.56 53.60
N PRO A 9 -20.57 1.44 52.87
CA PRO A 9 -19.44 1.12 52.00
C PRO A 9 -19.25 2.32 51.07
N GLN A 10 -18.07 2.89 51.05
CA GLN A 10 -17.71 3.93 50.09
C GLN A 10 -17.98 3.33 48.70
N PRO A 11 -18.69 4.04 47.79
CA PRO A 11 -18.80 3.59 46.40
C PRO A 11 -17.38 3.38 45.91
N LEU A 12 -17.10 2.18 45.40
CA LEU A 12 -15.87 1.86 44.70
C LEU A 12 -15.64 2.98 43.69
N GLN A 13 -14.64 3.81 43.90
CA GLN A 13 -14.25 4.83 42.95
C GLN A 13 -13.98 4.08 41.64
N PRO A 14 -14.51 4.53 40.49
CA PRO A 14 -14.23 3.90 39.22
C PRO A 14 -12.71 3.88 39.09
N VAL A 15 -12.13 2.68 38.93
CA VAL A 15 -10.70 2.49 38.74
C VAL A 15 -10.31 3.44 37.61
N SER A 16 -9.44 4.38 37.89
CA SER A 16 -8.95 5.33 36.89
C SER A 16 -8.44 4.51 35.71
N LYS A 17 -8.85 4.84 34.46
CA LYS A 17 -8.40 4.09 33.29
C LYS A 17 -6.88 4.11 33.11
N SER A 18 -6.15 4.98 33.80
CA SER A 18 -4.69 4.95 33.95
C SER A 18 -4.16 3.68 34.62
N GLU A 19 -4.97 3.07 35.50
CA GLU A 19 -4.62 1.85 36.24
C GLU A 19 -4.89 0.55 35.47
N MET A 20 -5.52 0.61 34.30
CA MET A 20 -5.74 -0.58 33.48
C MET A 20 -4.42 -1.07 32.86
N LEU A 21 -4.32 -2.35 32.55
CA LEU A 21 -3.16 -2.89 31.86
C LEU A 21 -2.99 -2.21 30.50
N PHE A 22 -1.75 -1.91 30.15
CA PHE A 22 -1.43 -1.26 28.87
C PHE A 22 -1.92 -2.05 27.65
N LEU A 23 -1.80 -3.38 27.68
CA LEU A 23 -2.30 -4.24 26.60
C LEU A 23 -3.81 -4.21 26.48
N ASP A 24 -4.53 -4.18 27.59
CA ASP A 24 -5.99 -4.07 27.60
C ASP A 24 -6.43 -2.73 27.02
N TYR A 25 -5.72 -1.65 27.40
CA TYR A 25 -5.93 -0.33 26.79
C TYR A 25 -5.73 -0.35 25.27
N LEU A 26 -4.63 -0.94 24.77
CA LEU A 26 -4.36 -1.00 23.32
C LEU A 26 -5.41 -1.82 22.57
N ASN A 27 -5.85 -2.93 23.14
CA ASN A 27 -6.89 -3.76 22.56
C ASN A 27 -8.24 -3.02 22.52
N GLU A 28 -8.62 -2.36 23.62
CA GLU A 28 -9.83 -1.51 23.63
C GLU A 28 -9.70 -0.36 22.62
N TRP A 29 -8.54 0.31 22.61
CA TRP A 29 -8.28 1.44 21.72
C TRP A 29 -8.44 1.07 20.23
N VAL A 30 -7.87 -0.05 19.78
CA VAL A 30 -7.96 -0.45 18.37
C VAL A 30 -9.38 -0.84 17.98
N GLN A 31 -10.16 -1.47 18.88
CA GLN A 31 -11.56 -1.81 18.63
C GLN A 31 -12.45 -0.56 18.52
N VAL A 32 -12.26 0.42 19.38
CA VAL A 32 -12.97 1.72 19.32
C VAL A 32 -12.71 2.42 17.99
N HIS A 33 -11.47 2.34 17.46
CA HIS A 33 -11.10 2.98 16.21
C HIS A 33 -11.49 2.21 14.95
N LYS A 34 -12.00 0.98 15.08
CA LYS A 34 -12.36 0.11 13.95
C LYS A 34 -13.28 0.78 12.93
N ALA A 35 -14.28 1.54 13.39
CA ALA A 35 -15.23 2.23 12.52
C ALA A 35 -14.64 3.50 11.83
N SER A 36 -13.59 4.09 12.40
CA SER A 36 -13.02 5.37 11.94
C SER A 36 -11.80 5.21 11.03
N ILE A 37 -11.21 4.01 10.97
CA ILE A 37 -10.03 3.73 10.16
C ILE A 37 -10.35 2.75 9.02
N GLN A 38 -9.51 2.74 7.99
CA GLN A 38 -9.67 1.78 6.89
C GLN A 38 -9.52 0.34 7.39
N PRO A 39 -10.31 -0.63 6.87
CA PRO A 39 -10.22 -2.03 7.30
C PRO A 39 -8.80 -2.62 7.26
N ALA A 40 -8.03 -2.32 6.22
CA ALA A 40 -6.64 -2.77 6.11
C ALA A 40 -5.74 -2.19 7.22
N THR A 41 -5.97 -0.94 7.63
CA THR A 41 -5.26 -0.31 8.74
C THR A 41 -5.62 -0.96 10.06
N PHE A 42 -6.91 -1.25 10.28
CA PHE A 42 -7.37 -1.97 11.47
C PHE A 42 -6.69 -3.34 11.57
N ILE A 43 -6.70 -4.13 10.49
CA ILE A 43 -6.07 -5.45 10.45
C ILE A 43 -4.57 -5.34 10.78
N SER A 44 -3.88 -4.35 10.19
CA SER A 44 -2.47 -4.11 10.45
C SER A 44 -2.19 -3.77 11.92
N TYR A 45 -2.95 -2.84 12.50
CA TYR A 45 -2.81 -2.44 13.91
C TYR A 45 -3.10 -3.62 14.84
N ASN A 46 -4.21 -4.31 14.61
CA ASN A 46 -4.59 -5.46 15.42
C ASN A 46 -3.51 -6.55 15.39
N ARG A 47 -2.96 -6.88 14.21
CA ARG A 47 -1.86 -7.85 14.06
C ARG A 47 -0.60 -7.41 14.80
N MET A 48 -0.25 -6.13 14.78
CA MET A 48 0.93 -5.62 15.49
C MET A 48 0.72 -5.65 17.00
N ILE A 49 -0.49 -5.33 17.49
CA ILE A 49 -0.83 -5.37 18.92
C ILE A 49 -0.84 -6.81 19.42
N THR A 50 -1.61 -7.70 18.78
CA THR A 50 -1.74 -9.11 19.20
C THR A 50 -0.49 -9.94 18.94
N GLY A 51 0.45 -9.42 18.15
CA GLY A 51 1.73 -10.05 17.87
C GLY A 51 2.86 -9.56 18.78
N ARG A 52 3.79 -8.80 18.21
CA ARG A 52 5.03 -8.38 18.89
C ARG A 52 4.81 -7.49 20.10
N ILE A 53 3.81 -6.61 20.07
CA ILE A 53 3.52 -5.75 21.22
C ILE A 53 3.08 -6.61 22.41
N THR A 54 2.12 -7.51 22.22
CA THR A 54 1.69 -8.44 23.28
C THR A 54 2.86 -9.29 23.77
N GLN A 55 3.63 -9.89 22.87
CA GLN A 55 4.78 -10.72 23.23
C GLN A 55 5.83 -9.99 24.10
N TYR A 56 5.98 -8.67 23.93
CA TYR A 56 6.92 -7.88 24.72
C TYR A 56 6.32 -7.38 26.05
N PHE A 57 5.10 -6.83 26.01
CA PHE A 57 4.51 -6.16 27.15
C PHE A 57 3.76 -7.08 28.12
N GLU A 58 3.27 -8.26 27.65
CA GLU A 58 2.55 -9.20 28.51
C GLU A 58 3.37 -9.68 29.72
N PRO A 59 4.66 -10.10 29.57
CA PRO A 59 5.47 -10.48 30.70
C PRO A 59 5.78 -9.34 31.67
N LEU A 60 5.72 -8.08 31.21
CA LEU A 60 5.98 -6.91 32.03
C LEU A 60 4.78 -6.52 32.90
N GLY A 61 3.55 -6.88 32.50
CA GLY A 61 2.33 -6.61 33.26
C GLY A 61 2.10 -5.14 33.60
N LEU A 62 2.59 -4.20 32.76
CA LEU A 62 2.57 -2.77 33.05
C LEU A 62 1.16 -2.18 32.90
N LYS A 63 0.80 -1.31 33.82
CA LYS A 63 -0.35 -0.43 33.72
C LYS A 63 -0.08 0.69 32.71
N LEU A 64 -1.11 1.31 32.16
CA LEU A 64 -1.01 2.39 31.19
C LEU A 64 -0.14 3.56 31.75
N CYS A 65 -0.31 3.93 33.03
CA CYS A 65 0.47 4.97 33.69
C CYS A 65 1.94 4.59 34.00
N GLU A 66 2.28 3.31 33.91
CA GLU A 66 3.63 2.81 34.22
C GLU A 66 4.51 2.70 32.97
N VAL A 67 3.92 2.90 31.76
CA VAL A 67 4.68 2.83 30.51
C VAL A 67 5.52 4.10 30.34
N THR A 68 6.82 3.96 30.55
CA THR A 68 7.79 5.05 30.45
C THR A 68 8.38 5.16 29.03
N PRO A 69 8.97 6.32 28.67
CA PRO A 69 9.73 6.45 27.43
C PRO A 69 10.83 5.40 27.30
N GLN A 70 11.53 5.07 28.39
CA GLN A 70 12.60 4.09 28.39
C GLN A 70 12.12 2.70 27.97
N VAL A 71 10.99 2.21 28.49
CA VAL A 71 10.41 0.91 28.12
C VAL A 71 10.03 0.88 26.63
N LEU A 72 9.57 2.02 26.10
CA LEU A 72 9.22 2.15 24.68
C LEU A 72 10.46 2.14 23.77
N ASP A 73 11.55 2.77 24.21
CA ASP A 73 12.84 2.73 23.51
C ASP A 73 13.42 1.31 23.52
N GLU A 74 13.41 0.62 24.67
CA GLU A 74 13.85 -0.78 24.81
C GLU A 74 13.05 -1.72 23.87
N PHE A 75 11.73 -1.50 23.75
CA PHE A 75 10.91 -2.23 22.78
C PHE A 75 11.39 -1.98 21.34
N GLN A 76 11.64 -0.73 20.96
CA GLN A 76 12.11 -0.39 19.61
C GLN A 76 13.47 -1.02 19.31
N GLU A 77 14.41 -0.96 20.27
CA GLU A 77 15.72 -1.60 20.15
C GLU A 77 15.61 -3.11 19.98
N LYS A 78 14.75 -3.76 20.76
CA LYS A 78 14.51 -5.20 20.66
C LYS A 78 14.02 -5.59 19.26
N ILE A 79 13.08 -4.83 18.68
CA ILE A 79 12.58 -5.09 17.33
C ILE A 79 13.70 -4.97 16.27
N LEU A 80 14.62 -4.01 16.45
CA LEU A 80 15.79 -3.87 15.57
C LEU A 80 16.78 -5.03 15.74
N LEU A 81 17.05 -5.46 16.97
CA LEU A 81 17.93 -6.59 17.27
C LEU A 81 17.38 -7.93 16.73
N GLU A 82 16.06 -8.06 16.64
CA GLU A 82 15.40 -9.20 15.99
C GLU A 82 15.51 -9.16 14.46
N GLY A 83 16.19 -8.16 13.89
CA GLY A 83 16.46 -8.05 12.44
C GLY A 83 15.36 -7.33 11.64
N TYR A 84 14.39 -6.69 12.30
CA TYR A 84 13.39 -5.87 11.59
C TYR A 84 13.98 -4.53 11.15
N THR A 85 13.43 -4.00 10.07
CA THR A 85 13.87 -2.71 9.53
C THR A 85 13.39 -1.54 10.38
N THR A 86 14.09 -0.42 10.31
CA THR A 86 13.66 0.84 10.95
C THR A 86 12.26 1.29 10.49
N ASN A 87 11.88 0.98 9.23
CA ASN A 87 10.52 1.26 8.75
C ASN A 87 9.46 0.46 9.53
N THR A 88 9.76 -0.76 9.94
CA THR A 88 8.87 -1.56 10.81
C THR A 88 8.73 -0.92 12.17
N VAL A 89 9.84 -0.46 12.78
CA VAL A 89 9.83 0.24 14.07
C VAL A 89 9.04 1.54 14.00
N ILE A 90 9.14 2.31 12.89
CA ILE A 90 8.34 3.51 12.65
C ILE A 90 6.82 3.21 12.69
N HIS A 91 6.39 2.05 12.22
CA HIS A 91 4.98 1.65 12.32
C HIS A 91 4.54 1.41 13.77
N TYR A 92 5.36 0.74 14.59
CA TYR A 92 5.09 0.59 16.03
C TYR A 92 5.07 1.94 16.74
N HIS A 93 6.06 2.79 16.47
CA HIS A 93 6.13 4.15 16.99
C HIS A 93 4.84 4.95 16.68
N ALA A 94 4.31 4.82 15.45
CA ALA A 94 3.08 5.50 15.04
C ALA A 94 1.84 4.97 15.77
N ILE A 95 1.75 3.68 16.06
CA ILE A 95 0.65 3.09 16.83
C ILE A 95 0.67 3.64 18.27
N PHE A 96 1.81 3.54 18.94
CA PHE A 96 1.98 4.06 20.30
C PHE A 96 1.70 5.56 20.38
N GLY A 97 2.26 6.35 19.43
CA GLY A 97 2.03 7.78 19.37
C GLY A 97 0.55 8.16 19.27
N LYS A 98 -0.24 7.41 18.47
CA LYS A 98 -1.69 7.62 18.36
C LYS A 98 -2.44 7.16 19.61
N ALA A 99 -2.12 5.98 20.12
CA ALA A 99 -2.79 5.44 21.31
C ALA A 99 -2.56 6.34 22.53
N PHE A 100 -1.31 6.74 22.81
CA PHE A 100 -1.02 7.63 23.91
C PHE A 100 -1.58 9.05 23.73
N LYS A 101 -1.60 9.57 22.50
CA LYS A 101 -2.28 10.84 22.20
C LYS A 101 -3.76 10.78 22.55
N ASP A 102 -4.42 9.67 22.26
CA ASP A 102 -5.82 9.48 22.61
C ASP A 102 -6.02 9.27 24.12
N ALA A 103 -5.08 8.61 24.81
CA ALA A 103 -5.10 8.47 26.26
C ALA A 103 -5.04 9.83 26.95
N VAL A 104 -4.16 10.73 26.49
CA VAL A 104 -4.06 12.10 27.02
C VAL A 104 -5.34 12.89 26.71
N ARG A 105 -5.87 12.80 25.49
CA ARG A 105 -7.12 13.50 25.12
C ARG A 105 -8.34 13.07 25.93
N LYS A 106 -8.31 11.85 26.46
CA LYS A 106 -9.39 11.27 27.31
C LYS A 106 -9.09 11.36 28.79
N ASP A 107 -8.09 12.13 29.19
CA ASP A 107 -7.66 12.33 30.57
C ASP A 107 -7.27 11.03 31.30
N TYR A 108 -6.81 10.00 30.54
CA TYR A 108 -6.26 8.78 31.14
C TYR A 108 -4.80 8.96 31.54
N LEU A 109 -4.08 9.85 30.87
CA LEU A 109 -2.71 10.25 31.16
C LEU A 109 -2.58 11.76 31.08
N GLU A 110 -1.70 12.33 31.91
CA GLU A 110 -1.36 13.75 31.85
C GLU A 110 -0.48 14.08 30.63
N THR A 111 0.46 13.21 30.30
CA THR A 111 1.46 13.42 29.26
C THR A 111 1.60 12.18 28.37
N ASN A 112 1.93 12.41 27.11
CA ASN A 112 2.23 11.33 26.17
C ASN A 112 3.71 10.93 26.28
N PRO A 113 4.04 9.71 26.73
CA PRO A 113 5.44 9.26 26.86
C PRO A 113 6.19 9.23 25.53
N MET A 114 5.48 9.03 24.39
CA MET A 114 6.09 9.02 23.06
C MET A 114 6.71 10.37 22.65
N LEU A 115 6.41 11.47 23.32
CA LEU A 115 7.05 12.77 23.04
C LEU A 115 8.54 12.79 23.41
N LYS A 116 8.98 11.86 24.29
CA LYS A 116 10.38 11.72 24.73
C LYS A 116 11.07 10.50 24.10
N VAL A 117 10.41 9.81 23.17
CA VAL A 117 10.94 8.64 22.46
C VAL A 117 11.38 9.08 21.06
N ASP A 118 12.62 8.81 20.71
CA ASP A 118 13.17 9.17 19.41
C ASP A 118 12.52 8.34 18.29
N ARG A 119 12.02 9.05 17.28
CA ARG A 119 11.51 8.40 16.09
C ARG A 119 12.68 7.93 15.22
N PRO A 120 12.79 6.63 14.88
CA PRO A 120 13.83 6.15 13.98
C PRO A 120 13.82 6.88 12.65
N LYS A 121 15.01 7.15 12.10
CA LYS A 121 15.14 7.73 10.75
C LYS A 121 14.68 6.72 9.73
N LYS A 122 13.84 7.17 8.80
CA LYS A 122 13.38 6.36 7.68
C LYS A 122 14.57 5.94 6.82
N ASN A 123 14.71 4.63 6.55
CA ASN A 123 15.68 4.19 5.56
C ASN A 123 15.29 4.72 4.19
N SER A 124 16.26 5.30 3.47
CA SER A 124 16.07 5.70 2.08
C SER A 124 15.86 4.42 1.25
N PHE A 125 14.65 4.21 0.78
CA PHE A 125 14.36 3.14 -0.15
C PHE A 125 14.67 3.63 -1.56
N ARG A 126 15.60 2.95 -2.24
CA ARG A 126 15.79 3.11 -3.68
C ARG A 126 15.01 1.99 -4.37
N PRO A 127 13.93 2.30 -5.09
CA PRO A 127 13.21 1.28 -5.84
C PRO A 127 14.11 0.72 -6.95
N ASN A 128 14.19 -0.59 -7.05
CA ASN A 128 14.68 -1.22 -8.26
C ASN A 128 13.58 -1.09 -9.31
N PHE A 129 13.94 -0.72 -10.51
CA PHE A 129 13.02 -0.64 -11.64
C PHE A 129 13.69 -1.22 -12.88
N TYR A 130 12.86 -1.77 -13.76
CA TYR A 130 13.32 -2.34 -15.02
C TYR A 130 13.56 -1.26 -16.07
N SER A 131 14.63 -1.42 -16.83
CA SER A 131 14.88 -0.74 -18.10
C SER A 131 13.79 -1.13 -19.12
N LYS A 132 13.79 -0.43 -20.27
CA LYS A 132 12.91 -0.77 -21.39
C LYS A 132 13.10 -2.24 -21.84
N ASP A 133 14.35 -2.68 -21.98
CA ASP A 133 14.67 -4.02 -22.46
C ASP A 133 14.25 -5.11 -21.47
N GLU A 134 14.44 -4.87 -20.16
CA GLU A 134 13.97 -5.78 -19.11
C GLU A 134 12.45 -5.87 -19.04
N VAL A 135 11.72 -4.75 -19.26
CA VAL A 135 10.26 -4.76 -19.36
C VAL A 135 9.82 -5.56 -20.59
N GLN A 136 10.46 -5.37 -21.74
CA GLN A 136 10.16 -6.12 -22.96
C GLN A 136 10.40 -7.61 -22.76
N GLN A 137 11.54 -8.00 -22.21
CA GLN A 137 11.84 -9.39 -21.88
C GLN A 137 10.81 -10.01 -20.94
N LEU A 138 10.40 -9.27 -19.89
CA LEU A 138 9.34 -9.74 -18.99
C LEU A 138 8.02 -9.98 -19.71
N LEU A 139 7.62 -9.08 -20.61
CA LEU A 139 6.39 -9.22 -21.39
C LEU A 139 6.47 -10.42 -22.33
N GLU A 140 7.61 -10.68 -22.97
CA GLU A 140 7.83 -11.83 -23.84
C GLU A 140 7.71 -13.16 -23.05
N VAL A 141 8.44 -13.32 -21.96
CA VAL A 141 8.44 -14.58 -21.19
C VAL A 141 7.13 -14.84 -20.45
N SER A 142 6.31 -13.81 -20.24
CA SER A 142 5.01 -13.94 -19.57
C SER A 142 3.83 -14.19 -20.51
N GLN A 143 3.99 -14.25 -21.83
CA GLN A 143 2.87 -14.32 -22.79
C GLN A 143 1.84 -15.41 -22.47
N ASP A 144 2.28 -16.60 -22.08
CA ASP A 144 1.40 -17.72 -21.75
C ASP A 144 1.10 -17.82 -20.25
N ASP A 145 1.56 -16.84 -19.46
CA ASP A 145 1.38 -16.84 -18.01
C ASP A 145 0.00 -16.28 -17.60
N PRO A 146 -0.67 -16.87 -16.58
CA PRO A 146 -1.96 -16.36 -16.10
C PRO A 146 -1.96 -14.88 -15.70
N LEU A 147 -0.79 -14.34 -15.31
CA LEU A 147 -0.64 -12.94 -14.93
C LEU A 147 -0.20 -12.02 -16.06
N HIS A 148 -0.02 -12.53 -17.30
CA HIS A 148 0.49 -11.72 -18.42
C HIS A 148 -0.26 -10.39 -18.56
N LEU A 149 -1.59 -10.43 -18.64
CA LEU A 149 -2.40 -9.21 -18.77
C LEU A 149 -2.23 -8.25 -17.60
N CYS A 150 -2.14 -8.77 -16.36
CA CYS A 150 -1.88 -7.93 -15.18
C CYS A 150 -0.51 -7.26 -15.25
N ILE A 151 0.51 -7.99 -15.70
CA ILE A 151 1.88 -7.50 -15.89
C ILE A 151 1.89 -6.43 -16.97
N LEU A 152 1.30 -6.72 -18.13
CA LEU A 152 1.25 -5.81 -19.26
C LEU A 152 0.54 -4.49 -18.90
N ILE A 153 -0.67 -4.55 -18.35
CA ILE A 153 -1.41 -3.35 -17.95
C ILE A 153 -0.61 -2.54 -16.92
N THR A 154 0.04 -3.22 -15.96
CA THR A 154 0.86 -2.54 -14.95
C THR A 154 2.11 -1.91 -15.55
N ALA A 155 2.76 -2.56 -16.52
CA ALA A 155 3.93 -2.02 -17.22
C ALA A 155 3.59 -0.76 -18.03
N TYR A 156 2.44 -0.74 -18.72
CA TYR A 156 2.03 0.40 -19.56
C TYR A 156 1.41 1.55 -18.76
N TYR A 157 0.55 1.26 -17.78
CA TYR A 157 -0.20 2.30 -17.06
C TYR A 157 0.31 2.59 -15.64
N GLY A 158 1.24 1.79 -15.14
CA GLY A 158 1.73 1.92 -13.77
C GLY A 158 0.64 1.72 -12.72
N LEU A 159 -0.37 0.88 -12.97
CA LEU A 159 -1.45 0.63 -12.03
C LEU A 159 -0.93 -0.03 -10.75
N ARG A 160 -1.58 0.29 -9.62
CA ARG A 160 -1.36 -0.47 -8.38
C ARG A 160 -1.92 -1.90 -8.56
N ARG A 161 -1.34 -2.88 -7.89
CA ARG A 161 -1.83 -4.27 -7.91
C ARG A 161 -3.35 -4.36 -7.67
N SER A 162 -3.85 -3.61 -6.71
CA SER A 162 -5.29 -3.58 -6.41
C SER A 162 -6.14 -2.92 -7.50
N GLU A 163 -5.59 -1.96 -8.24
CA GLU A 163 -6.27 -1.26 -9.35
C GLU A 163 -6.37 -2.17 -10.59
N VAL A 164 -5.28 -2.85 -10.96
CA VAL A 164 -5.31 -3.76 -12.11
C VAL A 164 -6.25 -4.93 -11.88
N LEU A 165 -6.30 -5.49 -10.67
CA LEU A 165 -7.24 -6.55 -10.31
C LEU A 165 -8.68 -6.06 -10.22
N GLY A 166 -8.89 -4.77 -9.98
CA GLY A 166 -10.21 -4.14 -9.92
C GLY A 166 -10.73 -3.63 -11.25
N LEU A 167 -9.96 -3.79 -12.34
CA LEU A 167 -10.37 -3.30 -13.66
C LEU A 167 -11.60 -4.06 -14.18
N LYS A 168 -12.60 -3.31 -14.66
CA LYS A 168 -13.85 -3.85 -15.18
C LYS A 168 -13.99 -3.59 -16.67
N TRP A 169 -14.70 -4.47 -17.34
CA TRP A 169 -15.06 -4.28 -18.75
C TRP A 169 -15.90 -3.03 -18.98
N SER A 170 -16.84 -2.74 -18.08
CA SER A 170 -17.66 -1.52 -18.09
C SER A 170 -16.85 -0.22 -17.93
N SER A 171 -15.59 -0.30 -17.49
CA SER A 171 -14.68 0.83 -17.36
C SER A 171 -13.78 1.05 -18.58
N ILE A 172 -13.95 0.26 -19.65
CA ILE A 172 -13.19 0.34 -20.89
C ILE A 172 -14.12 0.73 -22.02
N ASP A 173 -13.85 1.87 -22.63
CA ASP A 173 -14.56 2.36 -23.81
C ASP A 173 -13.70 2.12 -25.06
N PHE A 174 -14.02 1.08 -25.80
CA PHE A 174 -13.30 0.71 -27.02
C PHE A 174 -13.56 1.67 -28.20
N GLU A 175 -14.70 2.39 -28.19
CA GLU A 175 -15.03 3.36 -29.23
C GLU A 175 -14.28 4.67 -29.01
N ARG A 176 -14.32 5.19 -27.77
CA ARG A 176 -13.62 6.41 -27.38
C ARG A 176 -12.15 6.20 -27.05
N LYS A 177 -11.68 4.95 -27.12
CA LYS A 177 -10.29 4.57 -26.80
C LYS A 177 -9.85 5.07 -25.44
N SER A 178 -10.63 4.73 -24.41
CA SER A 178 -10.32 5.15 -23.03
C SER A 178 -10.49 4.02 -22.01
N ILE A 179 -9.74 4.10 -20.93
CA ILE A 179 -9.76 3.17 -19.80
C ILE A 179 -9.86 3.98 -18.50
N THR A 180 -10.85 3.68 -17.67
CA THR A 180 -11.10 4.38 -16.41
C THR A 180 -10.75 3.50 -15.23
N ILE A 181 -9.92 4.01 -14.34
CA ILE A 181 -9.48 3.33 -13.12
C ILE A 181 -10.34 3.83 -11.97
N ASN A 182 -11.35 3.07 -11.58
CA ASN A 182 -12.37 3.46 -10.60
C ASN A 182 -12.69 2.38 -9.54
N HIS A 183 -12.14 1.17 -9.68
CA HIS A 183 -12.32 0.07 -8.74
C HIS A 183 -10.97 -0.49 -8.28
N LYS A 184 -10.98 -1.18 -7.17
CA LYS A 184 -9.83 -1.93 -6.65
C LYS A 184 -10.27 -3.22 -5.98
N VAL A 185 -9.42 -4.24 -6.07
CA VAL A 185 -9.55 -5.50 -5.32
C VAL A 185 -8.45 -5.55 -4.27
N THR A 186 -8.86 -5.73 -3.03
CA THR A 186 -7.96 -5.88 -1.88
C THR A 186 -8.22 -7.22 -1.21
N GLU A 187 -7.35 -7.68 -0.33
CA GLU A 187 -7.59 -8.86 0.50
C GLU A 187 -8.01 -8.44 1.90
N GLN A 188 -9.00 -9.13 2.43
CA GLN A 188 -9.44 -8.97 3.82
C GLN A 188 -9.51 -10.33 4.51
N LEU A 189 -9.21 -10.34 5.79
CA LEU A 189 -9.34 -11.53 6.63
C LEU A 189 -10.80 -11.65 7.10
N VAL A 190 -11.51 -12.64 6.60
CA VAL A 190 -12.91 -12.95 6.97
C VAL A 190 -12.95 -14.38 7.48
N ASN A 191 -13.39 -14.57 8.72
CA ASN A 191 -13.47 -15.90 9.36
C ASN A 191 -12.16 -16.73 9.25
N GLY A 192 -11.02 -16.08 9.47
CA GLY A 192 -9.70 -16.72 9.42
C GLY A 192 -9.16 -17.01 8.02
N LYS A 193 -9.87 -16.64 6.95
CA LYS A 193 -9.44 -16.80 5.55
C LYS A 193 -9.29 -15.45 4.87
N TYR A 194 -8.23 -15.31 4.07
CA TYR A 194 -8.06 -14.14 3.21
C TYR A 194 -8.95 -14.27 1.96
N VAL A 195 -9.85 -13.32 1.79
CA VAL A 195 -10.76 -13.25 0.65
C VAL A 195 -10.57 -11.95 -0.13
N PRO A 196 -10.67 -11.98 -1.47
CA PRO A 196 -10.64 -10.76 -2.26
C PRO A 196 -11.93 -9.94 -2.02
N VAL A 197 -11.77 -8.64 -1.85
CA VAL A 197 -12.88 -7.70 -1.64
C VAL A 197 -12.78 -6.55 -2.62
N VAL A 198 -13.88 -6.34 -3.35
CA VAL A 198 -14.03 -5.23 -4.29
C VAL A 198 -14.39 -3.97 -3.53
N SER A 199 -13.79 -2.85 -3.90
CA SER A 199 -14.19 -1.53 -3.41
C SER A 199 -13.96 -0.46 -4.48
N ASP A 200 -14.79 0.60 -4.41
CA ASP A 200 -14.63 1.76 -5.28
C ASP A 200 -13.43 2.60 -4.85
N VAL A 201 -12.68 3.08 -5.85
CA VAL A 201 -11.54 4.00 -5.64
C VAL A 201 -12.04 5.43 -5.39
N MET A 202 -13.32 5.71 -5.66
CA MET A 202 -13.94 7.03 -5.70
C MET A 202 -13.86 7.85 -4.39
N LYS A 203 -13.48 7.26 -3.26
CA LYS A 203 -13.29 8.01 -2.00
C LYS A 203 -12.13 9.01 -2.03
N ASN A 204 -11.18 8.84 -2.95
CA ASN A 204 -10.10 9.81 -3.20
C ASN A 204 -10.19 10.27 -4.65
N LYS A 205 -10.64 11.50 -4.90
CA LYS A 205 -10.79 12.11 -6.24
C LYS A 205 -9.55 11.96 -7.14
N THR A 206 -8.36 11.88 -6.56
CA THR A 206 -7.08 11.73 -7.29
C THR A 206 -6.78 10.30 -7.76
N SER A 207 -7.44 9.28 -7.20
CA SER A 207 -7.20 7.90 -7.59
C SER A 207 -8.08 7.44 -8.75
N CYS A 208 -9.26 8.05 -8.93
CA CYS A 208 -10.11 7.84 -10.10
C CYS A 208 -9.56 8.67 -11.27
N ARG A 209 -9.23 8.00 -12.36
CA ARG A 209 -8.66 8.65 -13.55
C ARG A 209 -9.02 7.90 -14.81
N THR A 210 -9.18 8.64 -15.90
CA THR A 210 -9.37 8.08 -17.25
C THR A 210 -8.11 8.33 -18.06
N LEU A 211 -7.61 7.29 -18.70
CA LEU A 211 -6.40 7.27 -19.50
C LEU A 211 -6.74 6.83 -20.93
N PRO A 212 -5.95 7.22 -21.95
CA PRO A 212 -6.14 6.73 -23.31
C PRO A 212 -5.87 5.21 -23.36
N LEU A 213 -6.66 4.48 -24.14
CA LEU A 213 -6.48 3.06 -24.39
C LEU A 213 -5.35 2.87 -25.40
N ILE A 214 -4.24 2.29 -24.93
CA ILE A 214 -3.05 2.06 -25.75
C ILE A 214 -3.31 0.86 -26.67
N PRO A 215 -2.99 0.93 -27.97
CA PRO A 215 -3.30 -0.15 -28.95
C PRO A 215 -2.79 -1.53 -28.53
N ALA A 216 -1.57 -1.64 -28.02
CA ALA A 216 -1.02 -2.92 -27.56
C ALA A 216 -1.79 -3.51 -26.37
N VAL A 217 -2.33 -2.66 -25.48
CA VAL A 217 -3.18 -3.12 -24.37
C VAL A 217 -4.57 -3.47 -24.86
N GLU A 218 -5.11 -2.73 -25.82
CA GLU A 218 -6.41 -3.04 -26.43
C GLU A 218 -6.40 -4.43 -27.07
N GLU A 219 -5.38 -4.77 -27.82
CA GLU A 219 -5.22 -6.09 -28.45
C GLU A 219 -5.27 -7.22 -27.40
N GLU A 220 -4.51 -7.09 -26.31
CA GLU A 220 -4.49 -8.10 -25.25
C GLU A 220 -5.80 -8.16 -24.45
N LEU A 221 -6.49 -7.03 -24.29
CA LEU A 221 -7.83 -7.00 -23.69
C LEU A 221 -8.85 -7.75 -24.55
N LEU A 222 -8.81 -7.60 -25.88
CA LEU A 222 -9.69 -8.34 -26.79
C LEU A 222 -9.42 -9.86 -26.72
N LYS A 223 -8.15 -10.28 -26.74
CA LYS A 223 -7.76 -11.69 -26.53
C LYS A 223 -8.27 -12.23 -25.17
N GLN A 224 -8.15 -11.44 -24.12
CA GLN A 224 -8.66 -11.82 -22.79
C GLN A 224 -10.19 -12.01 -22.79
N LYS A 225 -10.91 -11.13 -23.47
CA LYS A 225 -12.37 -11.24 -23.59
C LYS A 225 -12.80 -12.54 -24.28
N GLU A 226 -12.12 -12.90 -25.36
CA GLU A 226 -12.33 -14.18 -26.06
C GLU A 226 -11.98 -15.37 -25.16
N LYS A 227 -10.86 -15.29 -24.44
CA LYS A 227 -10.41 -16.32 -23.51
C LYS A 227 -11.41 -16.56 -22.38
N GLN A 228 -11.98 -15.50 -21.80
CA GLN A 228 -13.02 -15.61 -20.77
C GLN A 228 -14.31 -16.24 -21.35
N GLN A 229 -14.70 -15.90 -22.59
CA GLN A 229 -15.84 -16.54 -23.26
C GLN A 229 -15.62 -18.03 -23.48
N LEU A 230 -14.40 -18.43 -23.89
CA LEU A 230 -14.01 -19.83 -24.04
C LEU A 230 -14.09 -20.58 -22.71
N TYR A 231 -13.51 -20.04 -21.64
CA TYR A 231 -13.56 -20.64 -20.30
C TYR A 231 -14.98 -20.79 -19.80
N ARG A 232 -15.83 -19.81 -20.02
CA ARG A 232 -17.26 -19.87 -19.67
C ARG A 232 -17.98 -21.03 -20.38
N LYS A 233 -17.65 -21.29 -21.64
CA LYS A 233 -18.19 -22.45 -22.38
C LYS A 233 -17.65 -23.78 -21.87
N LEU A 234 -16.36 -23.83 -21.51
CA LEU A 234 -15.71 -25.04 -21.02
C LEU A 234 -16.17 -25.43 -19.61
N PHE A 235 -16.15 -24.50 -18.68
CA PHE A 235 -16.45 -24.76 -17.26
C PHE A 235 -17.95 -24.74 -16.94
N LYS A 236 -18.79 -24.20 -17.85
CA LYS A 236 -20.26 -24.21 -17.74
C LYS A 236 -20.75 -23.80 -16.33
N LYS A 237 -21.35 -24.73 -15.58
CA LYS A 237 -21.91 -24.49 -14.24
C LYS A 237 -20.85 -24.19 -13.18
N SER A 238 -19.61 -24.59 -13.39
CA SER A 238 -18.49 -24.31 -12.47
C SER A 238 -17.88 -22.92 -12.68
N TYR A 239 -18.21 -22.24 -13.77
CA TYR A 239 -17.75 -20.88 -14.02
C TYR A 239 -18.51 -19.87 -13.15
N SER A 240 -17.80 -19.04 -12.41
CA SER A 240 -18.40 -18.00 -11.58
C SER A 240 -19.07 -16.92 -12.43
N THR A 241 -20.32 -16.60 -12.16
CA THR A 241 -21.07 -15.52 -12.81
C THR A 241 -21.04 -14.21 -12.00
N GLU A 242 -20.43 -14.23 -10.81
CA GLU A 242 -20.37 -13.08 -9.91
C GLU A 242 -19.45 -11.96 -10.42
N TYR A 243 -18.36 -12.33 -11.13
CA TYR A 243 -17.31 -11.40 -11.55
C TYR A 243 -17.20 -11.25 -13.06
N LEU A 244 -18.31 -11.38 -13.79
CA LEU A 244 -18.34 -11.32 -15.28
C LEU A 244 -17.85 -9.98 -15.86
N ASP A 245 -17.99 -8.91 -15.07
CA ASP A 245 -17.54 -7.56 -15.49
C ASP A 245 -16.03 -7.32 -15.20
N PHE A 246 -15.33 -8.28 -14.56
CA PHE A 246 -13.91 -8.10 -14.24
C PHE A 246 -13.00 -8.62 -15.37
N VAL A 247 -11.97 -7.82 -15.68
CA VAL A 247 -10.98 -8.13 -16.72
C VAL A 247 -10.01 -9.22 -16.24
N CYS A 248 -9.52 -9.10 -15.01
CA CYS A 248 -8.52 -10.01 -14.43
C CYS A 248 -9.20 -11.04 -13.52
N THR A 249 -9.63 -12.14 -14.11
CA THR A 249 -10.17 -13.32 -13.42
C THR A 249 -9.34 -14.56 -13.69
N ASP A 250 -9.48 -15.58 -12.86
CA ASP A 250 -8.92 -16.90 -13.14
C ASP A 250 -9.75 -17.67 -14.20
N GLN A 251 -9.35 -18.91 -14.51
CA GLN A 251 -10.02 -19.75 -15.50
C GLN A 251 -11.47 -20.11 -15.12
N GLU A 252 -11.79 -20.09 -13.84
CA GLU A 252 -13.15 -20.35 -13.33
C GLU A 252 -13.99 -19.07 -13.20
N GLY A 253 -13.49 -17.91 -13.63
CA GLY A 253 -14.18 -16.63 -13.54
C GLY A 253 -14.18 -16.01 -12.13
N LYS A 254 -13.30 -16.46 -11.24
CA LYS A 254 -13.15 -15.91 -9.88
C LYS A 254 -12.11 -14.80 -9.86
N LEU A 255 -12.22 -13.90 -8.88
CA LEU A 255 -11.21 -12.85 -8.70
C LEU A 255 -9.84 -13.46 -8.36
N ILE A 256 -8.81 -12.98 -9.05
CA ILE A 256 -7.41 -13.30 -8.70
C ILE A 256 -7.08 -12.67 -7.35
N ARG A 257 -6.60 -13.48 -6.41
CA ARG A 257 -6.21 -12.98 -5.09
C ARG A 257 -4.96 -12.11 -5.19
N PRO A 258 -4.95 -10.93 -4.54
CA PRO A 258 -3.79 -10.03 -4.53
C PRO A 258 -2.48 -10.71 -4.09
N ASN A 259 -2.54 -11.61 -3.11
CA ASN A 259 -1.35 -12.32 -2.64
C ASN A 259 -0.79 -13.28 -3.71
N PHE A 260 -1.68 -13.96 -4.45
CA PHE A 260 -1.27 -14.82 -5.58
C PHE A 260 -0.45 -14.03 -6.61
N VAL A 261 -0.87 -12.79 -6.95
CA VAL A 261 -0.09 -11.95 -7.88
C VAL A 261 1.32 -11.73 -7.37
N THR A 262 1.50 -11.48 -6.07
CA THR A 262 2.82 -11.23 -5.48
C THR A 262 3.71 -12.46 -5.51
N GLU A 263 3.17 -13.61 -5.09
CA GLU A 263 3.89 -14.87 -4.99
C GLU A 263 4.24 -15.43 -6.37
N HIS A 264 3.25 -15.44 -7.27
CA HIS A 264 3.43 -15.95 -8.64
C HIS A 264 4.37 -15.07 -9.47
N PHE A 265 4.31 -13.74 -9.31
CA PHE A 265 5.23 -12.83 -9.98
C PHE A 265 6.69 -13.08 -9.54
N ASP A 266 6.96 -13.27 -8.24
CA ASP A 266 8.29 -13.60 -7.75
C ASP A 266 8.77 -14.97 -8.27
N TRP A 267 7.86 -15.95 -8.35
CA TRP A 267 8.14 -17.26 -8.96
C TRP A 267 8.47 -17.12 -10.45
N LEU A 268 7.70 -16.32 -11.21
CA LEU A 268 7.93 -16.07 -12.65
C LEU A 268 9.32 -15.47 -12.89
N LEU A 269 9.70 -14.44 -12.13
CA LEU A 269 11.02 -13.83 -12.24
C LEU A 269 12.15 -14.84 -11.99
N ARG A 270 12.00 -15.70 -10.97
CA ARG A 270 12.97 -16.75 -10.68
C ARG A 270 13.04 -17.80 -11.80
N LYS A 271 11.89 -18.24 -12.31
CA LYS A 271 11.78 -19.23 -13.40
C LYS A 271 12.57 -18.80 -14.64
N TYR A 272 12.50 -17.52 -14.98
CA TYR A 272 13.15 -16.98 -16.18
C TYR A 272 14.46 -16.23 -15.88
N SER A 273 14.99 -16.35 -14.66
CA SER A 273 16.24 -15.71 -14.22
C SER A 273 16.26 -14.19 -14.45
N LEU A 274 15.12 -13.54 -14.32
CA LEU A 274 15.01 -12.08 -14.43
C LEU A 274 15.46 -11.41 -13.13
N PRO A 275 15.99 -10.17 -13.16
CA PRO A 275 16.32 -9.42 -11.96
C PRO A 275 15.13 -9.31 -11.01
N ARG A 276 15.36 -9.52 -9.72
CA ARG A 276 14.26 -9.50 -8.74
C ARG A 276 13.76 -8.09 -8.48
N ILE A 277 12.49 -7.89 -8.79
CA ILE A 277 11.70 -6.72 -8.40
C ILE A 277 10.38 -7.18 -7.79
N ARG A 278 9.70 -6.30 -7.06
CA ARG A 278 8.33 -6.56 -6.61
C ARG A 278 7.35 -6.22 -7.73
N PHE A 279 6.18 -6.82 -7.74
CA PHE A 279 5.12 -6.45 -8.70
C PHE A 279 4.83 -4.94 -8.71
N HIS A 280 4.86 -4.29 -7.53
CA HIS A 280 4.68 -2.84 -7.42
C HIS A 280 5.80 -2.03 -8.09
N ASP A 281 6.99 -2.60 -8.24
CA ASP A 281 8.13 -1.91 -8.86
C ASP A 281 7.97 -1.79 -10.38
N LEU A 282 7.05 -2.54 -11.03
CA LEU A 282 6.64 -2.30 -12.41
C LEU A 282 6.01 -0.91 -12.58
N ARG A 283 5.30 -0.41 -11.57
CA ARG A 283 4.80 0.96 -11.54
C ARG A 283 5.95 1.97 -11.47
N HIS A 284 7.00 1.65 -10.73
CA HIS A 284 8.21 2.47 -10.70
C HIS A 284 8.93 2.42 -12.06
N SER A 285 8.97 1.26 -12.71
CA SER A 285 9.52 1.10 -14.07
C SER A 285 8.76 1.96 -15.08
N CYS A 286 7.43 1.90 -15.11
CA CYS A 286 6.60 2.74 -15.96
C CYS A 286 6.90 4.23 -15.77
N ALA A 287 6.90 4.70 -14.54
CA ALA A 287 7.18 6.10 -14.23
C ALA A 287 8.59 6.52 -14.59
N SER A 288 9.60 5.67 -14.31
CA SER A 288 11.00 5.95 -14.66
C SER A 288 11.19 6.06 -16.18
N LEU A 289 10.55 5.16 -16.94
CA LEU A 289 10.58 5.21 -18.41
C LEU A 289 9.93 6.50 -18.94
N MET A 290 8.81 6.95 -18.36
CA MET A 290 8.19 8.22 -18.73
C MET A 290 9.13 9.41 -18.46
N VAL A 291 9.70 9.51 -17.27
CA VAL A 291 10.61 10.59 -16.89
C VAL A 291 11.87 10.59 -17.76
N MET A 292 12.45 9.42 -18.00
CA MET A 292 13.67 9.28 -18.85
C MET A 292 13.41 9.68 -20.31
N ASN A 293 12.15 9.65 -20.76
CA ASN A 293 11.74 10.08 -22.09
C ASN A 293 11.11 11.48 -22.11
N GLY A 294 11.37 12.31 -21.10
CA GLY A 294 11.02 13.73 -21.08
C GLY A 294 9.59 14.05 -20.67
N VAL A 295 8.80 13.08 -20.19
CA VAL A 295 7.47 13.35 -19.64
C VAL A 295 7.61 14.11 -18.34
N SER A 296 6.89 15.21 -18.20
CA SER A 296 6.97 16.04 -16.98
C SER A 296 6.50 15.30 -15.74
N MET A 297 7.10 15.59 -14.58
CA MET A 297 6.73 14.97 -13.30
C MET A 297 5.25 15.17 -12.96
N LYS A 298 4.65 16.27 -13.39
CA LYS A 298 3.22 16.56 -13.21
C LYS A 298 2.36 15.58 -14.02
N GLN A 299 2.71 15.36 -15.28
CA GLN A 299 2.02 14.38 -16.14
C GLN A 299 2.19 12.96 -15.61
N VAL A 300 3.38 12.58 -15.14
CA VAL A 300 3.63 11.28 -14.48
C VAL A 300 2.76 11.13 -13.24
N GLN A 301 2.65 12.17 -12.41
CA GLN A 301 1.76 12.16 -11.23
C GLN A 301 0.30 11.90 -11.60
N GLU A 302 -0.20 12.59 -12.62
CA GLU A 302 -1.58 12.47 -13.11
C GLU A 302 -1.82 11.07 -13.71
N TRP A 303 -0.90 10.59 -14.54
CA TRP A 303 -0.95 9.26 -15.13
C TRP A 303 -1.04 8.15 -14.08
N LEU A 304 -0.19 8.22 -13.09
CA LEU A 304 -0.14 7.24 -12.01
C LEU A 304 -1.26 7.41 -10.98
N GLY A 305 -1.86 8.58 -10.83
CA GLY A 305 -2.82 8.91 -9.77
C GLY A 305 -2.14 8.95 -8.39
N HIS A 306 -1.02 9.65 -8.27
CA HIS A 306 -0.39 9.95 -7.00
C HIS A 306 -1.10 11.14 -6.33
N SER A 307 -1.50 10.97 -5.06
CA SER A 307 -2.20 12.00 -4.30
C SER A 307 -1.31 13.20 -3.97
N THR A 308 0.00 13.01 -3.91
CA THR A 308 0.99 14.06 -3.60
C THR A 308 2.14 14.04 -4.59
N PHE A 309 2.62 15.22 -4.95
CA PHE A 309 3.78 15.39 -5.82
C PHE A 309 5.05 14.83 -5.18
N SER A 310 5.21 14.98 -3.86
CA SER A 310 6.38 14.47 -3.14
C SER A 310 6.59 12.98 -3.35
N THR A 311 5.52 12.18 -3.41
CA THR A 311 5.63 10.73 -3.68
C THR A 311 6.27 10.44 -5.03
N THR A 312 6.02 11.26 -6.04
CA THR A 312 6.65 11.14 -7.37
C THR A 312 8.07 11.68 -7.33
N ALA A 313 8.28 12.85 -6.72
CA ALA A 313 9.59 13.50 -6.65
C ALA A 313 10.62 12.68 -5.85
N ASP A 314 10.24 12.15 -4.69
CA ASP A 314 11.13 11.37 -3.82
C ASP A 314 11.66 10.09 -4.51
N ILE A 315 10.83 9.47 -5.36
CA ILE A 315 11.19 8.25 -6.08
C ILE A 315 12.16 8.55 -7.23
N TYR A 316 12.00 9.71 -7.88
CA TYR A 316 12.67 10.01 -9.15
C TYR A 316 13.69 11.15 -9.07
N ALA A 317 13.92 11.73 -7.89
CA ALA A 317 14.90 12.80 -7.69
C ALA A 317 16.32 12.43 -8.18
N HIS A 318 16.68 11.15 -8.14
CA HIS A 318 17.97 10.66 -8.62
C HIS A 318 18.05 10.54 -10.17
N LEU A 319 16.92 10.53 -10.88
CA LEU A 319 16.89 10.52 -12.36
C LEU A 319 17.02 11.93 -12.95
N ASP A 320 16.92 12.96 -12.11
CA ASP A 320 16.88 14.38 -12.48
C ASP A 320 18.17 14.90 -13.15
N TYR A 321 19.31 14.22 -12.98
CA TYR A 321 20.56 14.69 -13.61
C TYR A 321 20.53 14.62 -15.14
N LYS A 322 19.94 13.56 -15.74
CA LYS A 322 19.76 13.49 -17.21
C LYS A 322 18.75 14.53 -17.71
N SER A 323 17.72 14.80 -16.92
CA SER A 323 16.76 15.88 -17.21
C SER A 323 17.42 17.25 -17.16
N LYS A 324 18.36 17.48 -16.23
CA LYS A 324 19.17 18.72 -16.15
C LYS A 324 20.11 18.87 -17.36
N GLN A 325 20.70 17.80 -17.86
CA GLN A 325 21.48 17.83 -19.09
C GLN A 325 20.62 18.21 -20.31
N GLY A 326 19.39 17.67 -20.41
CA GLY A 326 18.43 18.07 -21.44
C GLY A 326 18.04 19.55 -21.34
N SER A 327 17.77 20.03 -20.13
CA SER A 327 17.48 21.45 -19.88
C SER A 327 18.65 22.37 -20.21
N ALA A 328 19.88 21.96 -19.88
CA ALA A 328 21.08 22.69 -20.24
C ALA A 328 21.25 22.80 -21.77
N GLY A 329 20.98 21.73 -22.52
CA GLY A 329 20.98 21.74 -23.97
C GLY A 329 19.91 22.69 -24.56
N VAL A 330 18.70 22.73 -24.00
CA VAL A 330 17.65 23.66 -24.41
C VAL A 330 18.07 25.12 -24.15
N ILE A 331 18.63 25.42 -22.98
CA ILE A 331 19.12 26.78 -22.68
C ILE A 331 20.29 27.17 -23.60
N ALA A 332 21.23 26.26 -23.85
CA ALA A 332 22.32 26.51 -24.78
C ALA A 332 21.84 26.81 -26.20
N ASN A 333 20.82 26.06 -26.69
CA ASN A 333 20.20 26.28 -27.98
C ASN A 333 19.41 27.59 -28.06
N LEU A 334 18.72 27.98 -26.97
CA LEU A 334 17.93 29.21 -26.93
C LEU A 334 18.77 30.47 -26.82
N LEU A 335 19.86 30.43 -26.06
CA LEU A 335 20.71 31.60 -25.81
C LEU A 335 21.85 31.71 -26.80
N GLY A 336 22.07 30.72 -27.63
CA GLY A 336 23.20 30.61 -28.53
C GLY A 336 24.52 30.38 -27.78
N GLU A 337 25.54 29.86 -28.46
CA GLU A 337 26.90 29.88 -27.94
C GLU A 337 27.39 31.35 -27.92
N SER A 338 27.23 32.01 -26.77
CA SER A 338 27.84 33.33 -26.60
C SER A 338 29.36 33.13 -26.66
N LYS A 339 29.96 33.55 -27.76
CA LYS A 339 31.40 33.74 -27.81
C LYS A 339 31.75 34.76 -26.74
N LEU A 340 32.21 34.30 -25.58
CA LEU A 340 32.83 35.17 -24.59
C LEU A 340 33.99 35.90 -25.30
N PRO A 341 34.02 37.24 -25.29
CA PRO A 341 35.17 37.98 -25.81
C PRO A 341 36.41 37.57 -25.01
N LYS A 342 37.51 37.31 -25.74
CA LYS A 342 38.84 37.00 -25.19
C LYS A 342 39.38 38.14 -24.33
#